data_b17f0d9e0e942da6c10836141a470781
#
_entry.id   b17f0d9e0e942da6c10836141a470781
#
_cell.length_a   1.000
_cell.length_b   1.000
_cell.length_c   1.000
_cell.angle_alpha   90.00
_cell.angle_beta   90.00
_cell.angle_gamma   90.00
#
_symmetry.space_group_name_H-M   'P 1'
#
loop_
_entity.id
_entity.type
_entity.pdbx_description
1 polymer ?
#
loop_
_entity_poly.entity_id
_entity_poly.type
_entity_poly.pdbx_seq_one_letter_code
_entity_poly.pdbx_strand_id
1 'polypeptide(L)'
;MQNNLKKEGNNPDIFLLIKGLTSSEKSYYKKMGKRHADQNGSLHLKLFKLIDESAIINETELCNALEIKNKIHFSGLKAYLHKDILDTLVFHKRNVSVDTQLYFMQEQIKTLQEKKLLYLAQKLCKKAITLSMQYEKYHFLILLHHLQNKVLEYKDYKQFKDSTDSIFLTLKNAIDLHQVYVENRFLYEKVRLLTYRSWLPITTEELEEIEKAKILLNKMKPANEKQPLISLFHLNTLALCQYMLHENESCTNTCSRIYNLWNNNTHLVNEYPLLFLNSINTTCYNDFLCNNIPNAEENILTYGKIAKAYLKNEIYFKHFEVIQFNTQLKVYLKTAQFEQVKLLINKKAGTIFNYSAEILSPAEQLSIKGSVCISYFVLEHWDEAESLLSVIKEQNQHINREDILYFSLLFFPVILYEKKEWDRLDSALKSAYHFLYARKKLRPFERELMLFLGHLSAAESKRNSNQLINNFLERMNDYRNDPDRNLYFLYFNYYGWLESKLMNLRYMDYLKNRLKPLEGTGEMLVKSSK
;
A
#
# COMPACT_ATOMS: atom_id res chain seq x y z
N MET A 1 -9.81 -10.89 15.31
CA MET A 1 -10.69 -10.29 16.34
C MET A 1 -12.15 -10.15 15.86
N GLN A 2 -12.43 -9.64 14.67
CA GLN A 2 -13.82 -9.43 14.19
C GLN A 2 -14.68 -10.69 14.06
N ASN A 3 -14.09 -11.86 13.73
CA ASN A 3 -14.87 -13.09 13.51
C ASN A 3 -15.30 -13.82 14.80
N ASN A 4 -14.66 -13.58 15.93
CA ASN A 4 -15.05 -14.20 17.21
C ASN A 4 -16.14 -13.41 17.95
N LEU A 5 -16.35 -12.13 17.63
CA LEU A 5 -17.34 -11.27 18.28
C LEU A 5 -18.77 -11.42 17.74
N LYS A 6 -18.95 -12.00 16.54
CA LYS A 6 -20.27 -12.19 15.91
C LYS A 6 -21.07 -13.39 16.47
N LYS A 7 -20.47 -14.25 17.31
CA LYS A 7 -21.14 -15.47 17.79
C LYS A 7 -22.04 -15.31 19.00
N GLU A 8 -22.06 -14.16 19.67
CA GLU A 8 -22.81 -13.98 20.94
C GLU A 8 -23.90 -12.90 20.87
N GLY A 9 -24.66 -12.75 19.80
CA GLY A 9 -25.90 -11.95 19.80
C GLY A 9 -25.83 -10.48 20.29
N ASN A 10 -24.65 -10.00 20.68
CA ASN A 10 -24.40 -8.66 21.22
C ASN A 10 -23.96 -7.74 20.08
N ASN A 11 -24.52 -6.53 20.02
CA ASN A 11 -24.13 -5.53 19.03
C ASN A 11 -22.68 -5.05 19.35
N PRO A 12 -21.63 -5.54 18.66
CA PRO A 12 -20.23 -5.25 19.00
C PRO A 12 -19.80 -3.84 18.54
N ASP A 13 -20.66 -3.08 17.84
CA ASP A 13 -20.27 -1.89 17.10
C ASP A 13 -19.70 -0.79 18.01
N ILE A 14 -20.37 -0.52 19.15
CA ILE A 14 -19.90 0.52 20.09
C ILE A 14 -18.57 0.11 20.75
N PHE A 15 -18.37 -1.17 21.02
CA PHE A 15 -17.13 -1.66 21.62
C PHE A 15 -15.98 -1.55 20.61
N LEU A 16 -16.20 -1.99 19.37
CA LEU A 16 -15.22 -1.86 18.29
C LEU A 16 -14.87 -0.38 18.04
N LEU A 17 -15.88 0.51 18.06
CA LEU A 17 -15.66 1.94 17.91
C LEU A 17 -14.76 2.48 19.03
N ILE A 18 -15.08 2.23 20.29
CA ILE A 18 -14.32 2.76 21.44
C ILE A 18 -12.90 2.18 21.50
N LYS A 19 -12.75 0.88 21.24
CA LYS A 19 -11.42 0.24 21.21
C LYS A 19 -10.57 0.72 20.04
N GLY A 20 -11.19 1.09 18.92
CA GLY A 20 -10.51 1.64 17.75
C GLY A 20 -10.08 3.11 17.89
N LEU A 21 -10.52 3.83 18.94
CA LEU A 21 -10.11 5.21 19.17
C LEU A 21 -8.66 5.32 19.63
N THR A 22 -7.92 6.29 19.09
CA THR A 22 -6.60 6.68 19.59
C THR A 22 -6.68 7.31 20.99
N SER A 23 -5.56 7.33 21.71
CA SER A 23 -5.49 7.96 23.03
C SER A 23 -5.88 9.45 23.00
N SER A 24 -5.54 10.15 21.92
CA SER A 24 -5.92 11.55 21.68
C SER A 24 -7.42 11.71 21.50
N GLU A 25 -8.04 10.86 20.67
CA GLU A 25 -9.49 10.87 20.43
C GLU A 25 -10.29 10.55 21.70
N LYS A 26 -9.86 9.54 22.47
CA LYS A 26 -10.45 9.20 23.78
C LYS A 26 -10.36 10.36 24.77
N SER A 27 -9.20 11.02 24.84
CA SER A 27 -8.99 12.18 25.70
C SER A 27 -9.88 13.36 25.29
N TYR A 28 -9.97 13.62 23.98
CA TYR A 28 -10.84 14.67 23.44
C TYR A 28 -12.32 14.41 23.74
N TYR A 29 -12.80 13.19 23.49
CA TYR A 29 -14.16 12.79 23.79
C TYR A 29 -14.49 12.99 25.29
N LYS A 30 -13.65 12.48 26.18
CA LYS A 30 -13.80 12.64 27.65
C LYS A 30 -13.82 14.12 28.07
N LYS A 31 -13.04 14.99 27.40
CA LYS A 31 -13.01 16.44 27.68
C LYS A 31 -14.28 17.14 27.21
N MET A 32 -14.79 16.80 26.01
CA MET A 32 -16.01 17.40 25.48
C MET A 32 -17.26 16.95 26.25
N GLY A 33 -17.36 15.67 26.56
CA GLY A 33 -18.49 15.14 27.33
C GLY A 33 -18.61 15.73 28.74
N LYS A 34 -17.50 16.08 29.38
CA LYS A 34 -17.52 16.78 30.68
C LYS A 34 -18.10 18.21 30.60
N ARG A 35 -18.05 18.87 29.44
CA ARG A 35 -18.63 20.23 29.26
C ARG A 35 -20.14 20.23 29.20
N HIS A 36 -20.75 19.10 28.86
CA HIS A 36 -22.19 18.92 28.74
C HIS A 36 -22.80 18.05 29.84
N ALA A 37 -21.96 17.63 30.81
CA ALA A 37 -22.42 16.78 31.91
C ALA A 37 -23.01 17.65 33.05
N ASP A 38 -24.21 17.31 33.48
CA ASP A 38 -24.80 17.81 34.72
C ASP A 38 -24.01 17.32 35.95
N GLN A 39 -24.23 17.90 37.13
CA GLN A 39 -23.48 17.63 38.39
C GLN A 39 -23.37 16.13 38.77
N ASN A 40 -24.25 15.25 38.24
CA ASN A 40 -24.23 13.80 38.50
C ASN A 40 -23.44 12.93 37.49
N GLY A 41 -22.74 13.55 36.54
CA GLY A 41 -22.00 12.83 35.50
C GLY A 41 -22.91 12.11 34.53
N SER A 42 -22.69 12.30 33.24
CA SER A 42 -23.56 11.75 32.19
C SER A 42 -23.37 10.22 32.08
N LEU A 43 -24.48 9.48 32.04
CA LEU A 43 -24.53 8.02 31.91
C LEU A 43 -23.73 7.52 30.68
N HIS A 44 -23.73 8.26 29.58
CA HIS A 44 -22.98 7.88 28.38
C HIS A 44 -21.47 7.94 28.60
N LEU A 45 -20.95 8.90 29.41
CA LEU A 45 -19.53 8.94 29.77
C LEU A 45 -19.14 7.80 30.72
N LYS A 46 -20.03 7.41 31.64
CA LYS A 46 -19.81 6.23 32.50
C LYS A 46 -19.74 4.97 31.65
N LEU A 47 -20.67 4.79 30.70
CA LEU A 47 -20.67 3.66 29.76
C LEU A 47 -19.41 3.65 28.89
N PHE A 48 -19.01 4.81 28.35
CA PHE A 48 -17.75 4.95 27.58
C PHE A 48 -16.55 4.46 28.41
N LYS A 49 -16.41 4.89 29.65
CA LYS A 49 -15.31 4.54 30.52
C LYS A 49 -15.28 3.03 30.83
N LEU A 50 -16.44 2.45 31.16
CA LEU A 50 -16.56 1.02 31.43
C LEU A 50 -16.15 0.19 30.21
N ILE A 51 -16.58 0.56 29.00
CA ILE A 51 -16.19 -0.14 27.78
C ILE A 51 -14.70 0.07 27.47
N ASP A 52 -14.16 1.28 27.68
CA ASP A 52 -12.73 1.59 27.44
C ASP A 52 -11.82 0.76 28.32
N GLU A 53 -12.20 0.51 29.58
CA GLU A 53 -11.43 -0.27 30.58
C GLU A 53 -11.65 -1.79 30.46
N SER A 54 -12.78 -2.25 29.94
CA SER A 54 -13.13 -3.68 29.84
C SER A 54 -12.33 -4.40 28.76
N ALA A 55 -11.84 -5.62 29.04
CA ALA A 55 -11.20 -6.49 28.06
C ALA A 55 -12.23 -7.28 27.20
N ILE A 56 -13.38 -7.61 27.77
CA ILE A 56 -14.45 -8.42 27.16
C ILE A 56 -15.79 -7.69 27.34
N ILE A 57 -16.69 -7.86 26.34
CA ILE A 57 -18.04 -7.29 26.40
C ILE A 57 -18.94 -8.23 27.23
N ASN A 58 -19.47 -7.73 28.35
CA ASN A 58 -20.55 -8.37 29.09
C ASN A 58 -21.67 -7.34 29.33
N GLU A 59 -22.71 -7.38 28.51
CA GLU A 59 -23.82 -6.42 28.62
C GLU A 59 -24.51 -6.48 29.99
N THR A 60 -24.60 -7.63 30.61
CA THR A 60 -25.22 -7.79 31.94
C THR A 60 -24.39 -7.06 33.02
N GLU A 61 -23.07 -7.16 32.97
CA GLU A 61 -22.18 -6.44 33.87
C GLU A 61 -22.25 -4.95 33.66
N LEU A 62 -22.29 -4.49 32.42
CA LEU A 62 -22.42 -3.07 32.07
C LEU A 62 -23.76 -2.49 32.55
N CYS A 63 -24.87 -3.22 32.39
CA CYS A 63 -26.18 -2.82 32.89
C CYS A 63 -26.18 -2.71 34.43
N ASN A 64 -25.59 -3.70 35.11
CA ASN A 64 -25.49 -3.70 36.57
C ASN A 64 -24.63 -2.54 37.09
N ALA A 65 -23.48 -2.29 36.46
CA ALA A 65 -22.58 -1.19 36.82
C ALA A 65 -23.19 0.20 36.59
N LEU A 66 -24.17 0.31 35.68
CA LEU A 66 -24.90 1.55 35.37
C LEU A 66 -26.27 1.62 36.07
N GLU A 67 -26.64 0.60 36.86
CA GLU A 67 -27.94 0.47 37.52
C GLU A 67 -29.15 0.52 36.56
N ILE A 68 -28.94 0.06 35.30
CA ILE A 68 -29.98 0.06 34.26
C ILE A 68 -30.68 -1.30 34.22
N LYS A 69 -31.96 -1.33 34.66
CA LYS A 69 -32.79 -2.54 34.67
C LYS A 69 -33.49 -2.81 33.32
N ASN A 70 -33.70 -1.75 32.52
CA ASN A 70 -34.45 -1.84 31.27
C ASN A 70 -33.52 -2.00 30.06
N LYS A 71 -33.60 -3.13 29.34
CA LYS A 71 -32.80 -3.42 28.14
C LYS A 71 -33.03 -2.43 27.00
N ILE A 72 -34.24 -1.88 26.85
CA ILE A 72 -34.56 -0.88 25.83
C ILE A 72 -33.81 0.43 26.14
N HIS A 73 -33.81 0.85 27.42
CA HIS A 73 -33.06 2.03 27.85
C HIS A 73 -31.53 1.85 27.62
N PHE A 74 -30.99 0.69 27.93
CA PHE A 74 -29.57 0.40 27.67
C PHE A 74 -29.24 0.41 26.17
N SER A 75 -30.10 -0.16 25.32
CA SER A 75 -29.94 -0.10 23.86
C SER A 75 -29.99 1.36 23.35
N GLY A 76 -30.91 2.17 23.84
CA GLY A 76 -30.96 3.60 23.52
C GLY A 76 -29.71 4.36 23.95
N LEU A 77 -29.17 4.04 25.14
CA LEU A 77 -27.93 4.64 25.64
C LEU A 77 -26.74 4.26 24.77
N LYS A 78 -26.63 3.00 24.30
CA LYS A 78 -25.59 2.57 23.36
C LYS A 78 -25.68 3.31 22.03
N ALA A 79 -26.87 3.43 21.46
CA ALA A 79 -27.10 4.14 20.20
C ALA A 79 -26.77 5.65 20.33
N TYR A 80 -27.16 6.27 21.43
CA TYR A 80 -26.81 7.65 21.73
C TYR A 80 -25.29 7.83 21.85
N LEU A 81 -24.62 6.98 22.64
CA LEU A 81 -23.16 7.02 22.82
C LEU A 81 -22.42 6.84 21.51
N HIS A 82 -22.86 5.89 20.66
CA HIS A 82 -22.27 5.67 19.33
C HIS A 82 -22.35 6.93 18.46
N LYS A 83 -23.53 7.55 18.39
CA LYS A 83 -23.74 8.79 17.65
C LYS A 83 -22.89 9.94 18.21
N ASP A 84 -22.93 10.14 19.53
CA ASP A 84 -22.22 11.23 20.21
C ASP A 84 -20.68 11.14 20.03
N ILE A 85 -20.11 9.91 20.06
CA ILE A 85 -18.71 9.69 19.73
C ILE A 85 -18.43 10.11 18.28
N LEU A 86 -19.22 9.66 17.31
CA LEU A 86 -19.00 9.98 15.90
C LEU A 86 -19.11 11.49 15.64
N ASP A 87 -20.11 12.16 16.19
CA ASP A 87 -20.30 13.61 16.07
C ASP A 87 -19.11 14.37 16.68
N THR A 88 -18.64 13.92 17.85
CA THR A 88 -17.47 14.50 18.53
C THR A 88 -16.18 14.29 17.72
N LEU A 89 -16.00 13.12 17.11
CA LEU A 89 -14.82 12.83 16.25
C LEU A 89 -14.83 13.69 14.98
N VAL A 90 -15.99 13.88 14.35
CA VAL A 90 -16.12 14.77 13.19
C VAL A 90 -15.70 16.20 13.59
N PHE A 91 -16.14 16.67 14.75
CA PHE A 91 -15.75 17.99 15.26
C PHE A 91 -14.27 18.08 15.60
N HIS A 92 -13.68 17.02 16.17
CA HIS A 92 -12.25 16.93 16.45
C HIS A 92 -11.42 17.02 15.16
N LYS A 93 -11.90 16.38 14.09
CA LYS A 93 -11.24 16.37 12.78
C LYS A 93 -11.48 17.63 11.94
N ARG A 94 -12.21 18.63 12.44
CA ARG A 94 -12.60 19.84 11.70
C ARG A 94 -11.44 20.52 10.97
N ASN A 95 -10.23 20.52 11.56
CA ASN A 95 -9.05 21.18 10.99
C ASN A 95 -7.97 20.18 10.53
N VAL A 96 -8.29 18.88 10.51
CA VAL A 96 -7.32 17.83 10.18
C VAL A 96 -7.25 17.59 8.67
N SER A 97 -8.40 17.62 7.98
CA SER A 97 -8.46 17.47 6.53
C SER A 97 -9.12 18.67 5.86
N VAL A 98 -8.73 18.94 4.62
CA VAL A 98 -9.32 20.02 3.81
C VAL A 98 -10.79 19.73 3.52
N ASP A 99 -11.15 18.47 3.27
CA ASP A 99 -12.53 18.06 3.04
C ASP A 99 -13.43 18.44 4.22
N THR A 100 -13.00 18.12 5.46
CA THR A 100 -13.76 18.47 6.66
C THR A 100 -13.85 19.98 6.84
N GLN A 101 -12.77 20.72 6.61
CA GLN A 101 -12.80 22.19 6.67
C GLN A 101 -13.82 22.77 5.67
N LEU A 102 -13.84 22.28 4.44
CA LEU A 102 -14.76 22.73 3.39
C LEU A 102 -16.21 22.41 3.71
N TYR A 103 -16.52 21.23 4.28
CA TYR A 103 -17.85 20.90 4.79
C TYR A 103 -18.34 21.89 5.85
N PHE A 104 -17.49 22.19 6.84
CA PHE A 104 -17.85 23.18 7.85
C PHE A 104 -18.04 24.58 7.27
N MET A 105 -17.16 25.00 6.35
CA MET A 105 -17.29 26.29 5.68
C MET A 105 -18.58 26.37 4.86
N GLN A 106 -18.97 25.29 4.17
CA GLN A 106 -20.23 25.20 3.43
C GLN A 106 -21.45 25.43 4.34
N GLU A 107 -21.52 24.76 5.48
CA GLU A 107 -22.62 24.92 6.43
C GLU A 107 -22.64 26.31 7.07
N GLN A 108 -21.47 26.88 7.38
CA GLN A 108 -21.34 28.26 7.84
C GLN A 108 -21.86 29.27 6.81
N ILE A 109 -21.55 29.06 5.51
CA ILE A 109 -22.03 29.92 4.42
C ILE A 109 -23.57 29.87 4.37
N LYS A 110 -24.17 28.67 4.39
CA LYS A 110 -25.65 28.52 4.42
C LYS A 110 -26.28 29.23 5.61
N THR A 111 -25.72 29.04 6.81
CA THR A 111 -26.21 29.71 8.03
C THR A 111 -26.15 31.24 7.92
N LEU A 112 -25.07 31.79 7.33
CA LEU A 112 -24.96 33.23 7.10
C LEU A 112 -25.98 33.74 6.06
N GLN A 113 -26.25 32.94 5.02
CA GLN A 113 -27.30 33.25 4.03
C GLN A 113 -28.68 33.28 4.65
N GLU A 114 -29.03 32.29 5.48
CA GLU A 114 -30.30 32.23 6.23
C GLU A 114 -30.51 33.45 7.15
N LYS A 115 -29.40 33.89 7.77
CA LYS A 115 -29.40 35.11 8.59
C LYS A 115 -29.30 36.42 7.78
N LYS A 116 -29.32 36.34 6.44
CA LYS A 116 -29.16 37.49 5.52
C LYS A 116 -27.87 38.29 5.72
N LEU A 117 -26.85 37.69 6.30
CA LEU A 117 -25.50 38.25 6.47
C LEU A 117 -24.65 38.03 5.21
N LEU A 118 -25.12 38.54 4.07
CA LEU A 118 -24.63 38.20 2.73
C LEU A 118 -23.17 38.59 2.48
N TYR A 119 -22.71 39.70 3.03
CA TYR A 119 -21.32 40.12 2.93
C TYR A 119 -20.35 39.09 3.56
N LEU A 120 -20.71 38.61 4.76
CA LEU A 120 -19.93 37.60 5.46
C LEU A 120 -19.97 36.24 4.72
N ALA A 121 -21.15 35.86 4.22
CA ALA A 121 -21.29 34.66 3.39
C ALA A 121 -20.41 34.71 2.15
N GLN A 122 -20.38 35.85 1.43
CA GLN A 122 -19.55 36.05 0.25
C GLN A 122 -18.04 35.97 0.57
N LYS A 123 -17.60 36.61 1.65
CA LYS A 123 -16.21 36.57 2.10
C LYS A 123 -15.76 35.15 2.41
N LEU A 124 -16.60 34.38 3.13
CA LEU A 124 -16.31 33.00 3.49
C LEU A 124 -16.33 32.07 2.25
N CYS A 125 -17.29 32.29 1.34
CA CYS A 125 -17.40 31.55 0.08
C CYS A 125 -16.13 31.71 -0.79
N LYS A 126 -15.62 32.95 -0.96
CA LYS A 126 -14.36 33.20 -1.67
C LYS A 126 -13.19 32.46 -1.05
N LYS A 127 -13.09 32.44 0.30
CA LYS A 127 -12.04 31.70 1.01
C LYS A 127 -12.15 30.19 0.76
N ALA A 128 -13.36 29.65 0.79
CA ALA A 128 -13.61 28.22 0.54
C ALA A 128 -13.29 27.83 -0.92
N ILE A 129 -13.64 28.68 -1.90
CA ILE A 129 -13.28 28.49 -3.31
C ILE A 129 -11.77 28.45 -3.49
N THR A 130 -11.04 29.42 -2.91
CA THR A 130 -9.56 29.44 -2.99
C THR A 130 -8.95 28.19 -2.40
N LEU A 131 -9.43 27.73 -1.24
CA LEU A 131 -8.97 26.49 -0.60
C LEU A 131 -9.28 25.27 -1.47
N SER A 132 -10.47 25.19 -2.06
CA SER A 132 -10.87 24.10 -2.95
C SER A 132 -10.03 24.05 -4.23
N MET A 133 -9.67 25.21 -4.79
CA MET A 133 -8.77 25.27 -5.94
C MET A 133 -7.36 24.82 -5.61
N GLN A 134 -6.82 25.26 -4.47
CA GLN A 134 -5.48 24.90 -4.01
C GLN A 134 -5.29 23.40 -3.83
N TYR A 135 -6.33 22.68 -3.36
CA TYR A 135 -6.30 21.24 -3.11
C TYR A 135 -7.05 20.42 -4.16
N GLU A 136 -7.44 21.05 -5.27
CA GLU A 136 -8.17 20.43 -6.39
C GLU A 136 -9.44 19.65 -5.95
N LYS A 137 -10.16 20.21 -4.97
CA LYS A 137 -11.43 19.65 -4.48
C LYS A 137 -12.60 20.08 -5.38
N TYR A 138 -12.61 19.60 -6.61
CA TYR A 138 -13.54 20.04 -7.68
C TYR A 138 -15.01 19.89 -7.32
N HIS A 139 -15.42 18.84 -6.61
CA HIS A 139 -16.79 18.65 -6.14
C HIS A 139 -17.23 19.77 -5.17
N PHE A 140 -16.34 20.25 -4.31
CA PHE A 140 -16.61 21.42 -3.48
C PHE A 140 -16.69 22.71 -4.29
N LEU A 141 -15.86 22.88 -5.32
CA LEU A 141 -15.95 24.04 -6.21
C LEU A 141 -17.35 24.15 -6.83
N ILE A 142 -17.90 23.05 -7.34
CA ILE A 142 -19.26 23.01 -7.91
C ILE A 142 -20.29 23.48 -6.87
N LEU A 143 -20.27 22.91 -5.67
CA LEU A 143 -21.19 23.28 -4.59
C LEU A 143 -21.03 24.74 -4.16
N LEU A 144 -19.82 25.23 -4.02
CA LEU A 144 -19.52 26.59 -3.60
C LEU A 144 -19.94 27.64 -4.63
N HIS A 145 -19.82 27.35 -5.91
CA HIS A 145 -20.32 28.22 -6.98
C HIS A 145 -21.87 28.32 -6.97
N HIS A 146 -22.57 27.24 -6.66
CA HIS A 146 -24.02 27.31 -6.44
C HIS A 146 -24.40 28.20 -5.23
N LEU A 147 -23.67 28.09 -4.13
CA LEU A 147 -23.89 28.96 -2.96
C LEU A 147 -23.54 30.42 -3.26
N GLN A 148 -22.52 30.67 -4.08
CA GLN A 148 -22.14 32.01 -4.52
C GLN A 148 -23.26 32.67 -5.33
N ASN A 149 -23.91 31.93 -6.23
CA ASN A 149 -25.05 32.45 -7.01
C ASN A 149 -26.20 32.93 -6.10
N LYS A 150 -26.56 32.16 -5.07
CA LYS A 150 -27.60 32.58 -4.12
C LYS A 150 -27.27 33.88 -3.42
N VAL A 151 -26.01 34.19 -3.15
CA VAL A 151 -25.59 35.47 -2.56
C VAL A 151 -25.79 36.62 -3.54
N LEU A 152 -25.64 36.36 -4.84
CA LEU A 152 -25.75 37.38 -5.88
C LEU A 152 -27.22 37.76 -6.18
N GLU A 153 -28.19 36.86 -5.96
CA GLU A 153 -29.61 37.15 -6.14
C GLU A 153 -30.10 38.36 -5.34
N TYR A 154 -29.39 38.75 -4.27
CA TYR A 154 -29.70 39.91 -3.43
C TYR A 154 -28.97 41.20 -3.87
N LYS A 155 -28.23 41.19 -5.00
CA LYS A 155 -27.61 42.39 -5.57
C LYS A 155 -28.54 43.08 -6.55
N ASP A 156 -28.16 44.33 -6.95
CA ASP A 156 -28.89 44.99 -8.01
C ASP A 156 -28.77 44.24 -9.35
N TYR A 157 -29.75 44.46 -10.22
CA TYR A 157 -29.87 43.71 -11.50
C TYR A 157 -28.61 43.77 -12.35
N LYS A 158 -27.94 44.91 -12.43
CA LYS A 158 -26.73 45.08 -13.27
C LYS A 158 -25.57 44.26 -12.73
N GLN A 159 -25.31 44.34 -11.43
CA GLN A 159 -24.26 43.55 -10.77
C GLN A 159 -24.54 42.04 -10.81
N PHE A 160 -25.83 41.67 -10.70
CA PHE A 160 -26.25 40.28 -10.83
C PHE A 160 -25.95 39.74 -12.24
N LYS A 161 -26.42 40.48 -13.29
CA LYS A 161 -26.18 40.12 -14.69
C LYS A 161 -24.71 39.97 -15.02
N ASP A 162 -23.88 40.96 -14.71
CA ASP A 162 -22.45 40.97 -15.01
C ASP A 162 -21.68 39.83 -14.28
N SER A 163 -22.16 39.40 -13.11
CA SER A 163 -21.54 38.34 -12.33
C SER A 163 -21.99 36.93 -12.75
N THR A 164 -23.21 36.78 -13.27
CA THR A 164 -23.81 35.47 -13.56
C THR A 164 -23.04 34.73 -14.66
N ASP A 165 -22.69 35.40 -15.77
CA ASP A 165 -21.96 34.77 -16.88
C ASP A 165 -20.56 34.32 -16.43
N SER A 166 -19.89 35.13 -15.62
CA SER A 166 -18.57 34.76 -15.06
C SER A 166 -18.64 33.54 -14.14
N ILE A 167 -19.65 33.48 -13.28
CA ILE A 167 -19.85 32.33 -12.37
C ILE A 167 -20.26 31.08 -13.14
N PHE A 168 -21.11 31.21 -14.16
CA PHE A 168 -21.47 30.10 -15.00
C PHE A 168 -20.26 29.50 -15.72
N LEU A 169 -19.38 30.35 -16.26
CA LEU A 169 -18.14 29.90 -16.89
C LEU A 169 -17.21 29.19 -15.90
N THR A 170 -17.03 29.73 -14.68
CA THR A 170 -16.22 29.09 -13.66
C THR A 170 -16.81 27.76 -13.18
N LEU A 171 -18.13 27.70 -13.04
CA LEU A 171 -18.85 26.44 -12.72
C LEU A 171 -18.65 25.39 -13.82
N LYS A 172 -18.80 25.77 -15.09
CA LYS A 172 -18.59 24.87 -16.22
C LYS A 172 -17.15 24.34 -16.21
N ASN A 173 -16.16 25.20 -16.04
CA ASN A 173 -14.76 24.81 -15.92
C ASN A 173 -14.52 23.84 -14.74
N ALA A 174 -15.16 24.06 -13.59
CA ALA A 174 -15.07 23.17 -12.45
C ALA A 174 -15.67 21.79 -12.73
N ILE A 175 -16.78 21.71 -13.46
CA ILE A 175 -17.40 20.45 -13.90
C ILE A 175 -16.47 19.71 -14.87
N ASP A 176 -15.93 20.39 -15.88
CA ASP A 176 -15.01 19.80 -16.85
C ASP A 176 -13.75 19.25 -16.16
N LEU A 177 -13.17 19.99 -15.22
CA LEU A 177 -12.03 19.53 -14.44
C LEU A 177 -12.38 18.36 -13.52
N HIS A 178 -13.57 18.38 -12.94
CA HIS A 178 -14.05 17.26 -12.12
C HIS A 178 -14.20 15.98 -12.94
N GLN A 179 -14.72 16.08 -14.16
CA GLN A 179 -14.80 14.94 -15.08
C GLN A 179 -13.40 14.37 -15.36
N VAL A 180 -12.45 15.21 -15.77
CA VAL A 180 -11.06 14.78 -16.05
C VAL A 180 -10.42 14.13 -14.80
N TYR A 181 -10.65 14.69 -13.61
CA TYR A 181 -10.18 14.11 -12.35
C TYR A 181 -10.76 12.71 -12.12
N VAL A 182 -12.09 12.55 -12.27
CA VAL A 182 -12.77 11.25 -12.05
C VAL A 182 -12.28 10.20 -13.04
N GLU A 183 -12.12 10.54 -14.32
CA GLU A 183 -11.63 9.63 -15.35
C GLU A 183 -10.20 9.15 -15.06
N ASN A 184 -9.27 10.06 -14.70
CA ASN A 184 -7.89 9.71 -14.36
C ASN A 184 -7.83 8.87 -13.08
N ARG A 185 -8.60 9.22 -12.05
CA ARG A 185 -8.67 8.46 -10.80
C ARG A 185 -9.24 7.06 -11.02
N PHE A 186 -10.33 6.94 -11.78
CA PHE A 186 -10.93 5.65 -12.10
C PHE A 186 -9.95 4.73 -12.84
N LEU A 187 -9.25 5.27 -13.84
CA LEU A 187 -8.25 4.50 -14.59
C LEU A 187 -7.08 4.07 -13.70
N TYR A 188 -6.61 4.96 -12.81
CA TYR A 188 -5.60 4.64 -11.81
C TYR A 188 -6.03 3.48 -10.91
N GLU A 189 -7.24 3.55 -10.34
CA GLU A 189 -7.74 2.47 -9.46
C GLU A 189 -7.91 1.15 -10.23
N LYS A 190 -8.36 1.21 -11.49
CA LYS A 190 -8.50 0.02 -12.35
C LYS A 190 -7.14 -0.66 -12.58
N VAL A 191 -6.11 0.09 -12.95
CA VAL A 191 -4.76 -0.46 -13.18
C VAL A 191 -4.15 -0.93 -11.86
N ARG A 192 -4.35 -0.18 -10.77
CA ARG A 192 -3.87 -0.57 -9.45
C ARG A 192 -4.49 -1.88 -8.95
N LEU A 193 -5.75 -2.17 -9.27
CA LEU A 193 -6.38 -3.44 -8.92
C LEU A 193 -5.64 -4.66 -9.49
N LEU A 194 -5.01 -4.55 -10.64
CA LEU A 194 -4.21 -5.64 -11.20
C LEU A 194 -3.02 -6.01 -10.31
N THR A 195 -2.41 -5.02 -9.62
CA THR A 195 -1.29 -5.25 -8.70
C THR A 195 -1.68 -6.06 -7.45
N TYR A 196 -2.97 -6.11 -7.09
CA TYR A 196 -3.43 -6.93 -5.96
C TYR A 196 -3.34 -8.42 -6.22
N ARG A 197 -3.47 -8.83 -7.48
CA ARG A 197 -3.36 -10.22 -7.88
C ARG A 197 -1.91 -10.65 -8.07
N SER A 198 -1.12 -9.79 -8.69
CA SER A 198 0.32 -9.96 -8.90
C SER A 198 0.99 -8.61 -9.17
N TRP A 199 2.26 -8.45 -8.76
CA TRP A 199 3.04 -7.25 -9.10
C TRP A 199 3.40 -7.15 -10.57
N LEU A 200 3.41 -8.28 -11.29
CA LEU A 200 3.62 -8.35 -12.74
C LEU A 200 2.47 -9.14 -13.38
N PRO A 201 2.08 -8.85 -14.61
CA PRO A 201 1.04 -9.60 -15.30
C PRO A 201 1.45 -11.06 -15.48
N ILE A 202 0.50 -11.96 -15.28
CA ILE A 202 0.70 -13.41 -15.33
C ILE A 202 0.04 -14.00 -16.59
N THR A 203 -1.00 -13.34 -17.10
CA THR A 203 -1.77 -13.80 -18.25
C THR A 203 -1.75 -12.80 -19.39
N THR A 204 -1.99 -13.30 -20.62
CA THR A 204 -2.11 -12.45 -21.82
C THR A 204 -3.28 -11.48 -21.72
N GLU A 205 -4.37 -11.88 -21.06
CA GLU A 205 -5.53 -11.01 -20.84
C GLU A 205 -5.17 -9.82 -19.94
N GLU A 206 -4.36 -10.03 -18.90
CA GLU A 206 -3.88 -8.95 -18.04
C GLU A 206 -2.97 -7.99 -18.80
N LEU A 207 -2.08 -8.50 -19.66
CA LEU A 207 -1.25 -7.66 -20.54
C LEU A 207 -2.10 -6.80 -21.46
N GLU A 208 -3.10 -7.40 -22.13
CA GLU A 208 -4.02 -6.65 -23.00
C GLU A 208 -4.79 -5.58 -22.22
N GLU A 209 -5.22 -5.86 -20.98
CA GLU A 209 -5.90 -4.85 -20.15
C GLU A 209 -4.99 -3.67 -19.82
N ILE A 210 -3.72 -3.92 -19.53
CA ILE A 210 -2.73 -2.87 -19.25
C ILE A 210 -2.46 -2.04 -20.50
N GLU A 211 -2.28 -2.67 -21.66
CA GLU A 211 -2.10 -1.97 -22.93
C GLU A 211 -3.31 -1.10 -23.31
N LYS A 212 -4.53 -1.64 -23.16
CA LYS A 212 -5.78 -0.88 -23.38
C LYS A 212 -5.87 0.32 -22.42
N ALA A 213 -5.48 0.14 -21.15
CA ALA A 213 -5.45 1.24 -20.19
C ALA A 213 -4.43 2.32 -20.58
N LYS A 214 -3.24 1.93 -21.04
CA LYS A 214 -2.19 2.85 -21.52
C LYS A 214 -2.63 3.62 -22.77
N ILE A 215 -3.28 2.94 -23.73
CA ILE A 215 -3.83 3.58 -24.94
C ILE A 215 -4.91 4.61 -24.54
N LEU A 216 -5.79 4.25 -23.62
CA LEU A 216 -6.84 5.15 -23.14
C LEU A 216 -6.24 6.37 -22.44
N LEU A 217 -5.22 6.16 -21.59
CA LEU A 217 -4.51 7.23 -20.89
C LEU A 217 -3.88 8.23 -21.88
N ASN A 218 -3.26 7.74 -22.95
CA ASN A 218 -2.65 8.59 -23.97
C ASN A 218 -3.67 9.41 -24.78
N LYS A 219 -4.94 8.99 -24.83
CA LYS A 219 -6.04 9.75 -25.45
C LYS A 219 -6.65 10.81 -24.55
N MET A 220 -6.43 10.70 -23.23
CA MET A 220 -6.89 11.71 -22.28
C MET A 220 -6.12 13.02 -22.49
N LYS A 221 -6.79 14.15 -22.23
CA LYS A 221 -6.10 15.45 -22.25
C LYS A 221 -4.92 15.40 -21.29
N PRO A 222 -3.71 15.79 -21.74
CA PRO A 222 -2.55 15.83 -20.87
C PRO A 222 -2.87 16.73 -19.69
N ALA A 223 -2.55 16.24 -18.50
CA ALA A 223 -2.70 17.02 -17.30
C ALA A 223 -1.77 18.25 -17.36
N ASN A 224 -2.30 19.41 -16.98
CA ASN A 224 -1.59 20.68 -16.99
C ASN A 224 -0.84 20.83 -15.66
N GLU A 225 0.28 21.53 -15.65
CA GLU A 225 1.04 21.88 -14.42
C GLU A 225 0.19 22.61 -13.36
N LYS A 226 -0.90 23.26 -13.80
CA LYS A 226 -1.87 23.92 -12.91
C LYS A 226 -2.80 22.94 -12.17
N GLN A 227 -2.79 21.65 -12.53
CA GLN A 227 -3.59 20.58 -11.92
C GLN A 227 -2.69 19.43 -11.46
N PRO A 228 -1.84 19.67 -10.43
CA PRO A 228 -0.88 18.68 -9.98
C PRO A 228 -1.52 17.36 -9.51
N LEU A 229 -2.72 17.36 -8.92
CA LEU A 229 -3.40 16.14 -8.49
C LEU A 229 -3.85 15.28 -9.68
N ILE A 230 -4.46 15.88 -10.71
CA ILE A 230 -4.83 15.17 -11.93
C ILE A 230 -3.56 14.60 -12.59
N SER A 231 -2.49 15.42 -12.67
CA SER A 231 -1.19 15.01 -13.19
C SER A 231 -0.60 13.83 -12.41
N LEU A 232 -0.73 13.82 -11.09
CA LEU A 232 -0.27 12.73 -10.24
C LEU A 232 -1.03 11.43 -10.51
N PHE A 233 -2.36 11.46 -10.64
CA PHE A 233 -3.14 10.27 -11.02
C PHE A 233 -2.75 9.76 -12.40
N HIS A 234 -2.65 10.67 -13.38
CA HIS A 234 -2.24 10.33 -14.75
C HIS A 234 -0.87 9.67 -14.79
N LEU A 235 0.15 10.30 -14.20
CA LEU A 235 1.53 9.79 -14.23
C LEU A 235 1.71 8.52 -13.40
N ASN A 236 1.02 8.37 -12.25
CA ASN A 236 1.06 7.12 -11.51
C ASN A 236 0.41 5.96 -12.29
N THR A 237 -0.68 6.21 -13.04
CA THR A 237 -1.26 5.21 -13.92
C THR A 237 -0.27 4.84 -15.03
N LEU A 238 0.35 5.83 -15.65
CA LEU A 238 1.35 5.62 -16.71
C LEU A 238 2.55 4.82 -16.19
N ALA A 239 3.09 5.19 -15.03
CA ALA A 239 4.21 4.48 -14.41
C ALA A 239 3.87 3.02 -14.09
N LEU A 240 2.66 2.74 -13.56
CA LEU A 240 2.21 1.37 -13.31
C LEU A 240 2.10 0.56 -14.61
N CYS A 241 1.52 1.14 -15.67
CA CYS A 241 1.45 0.48 -16.98
C CYS A 241 2.86 0.18 -17.53
N GLN A 242 3.75 1.18 -17.50
CA GLN A 242 5.14 1.04 -17.97
C GLN A 242 5.91 -0.01 -17.16
N TYR A 243 5.74 -0.01 -15.84
CA TYR A 243 6.32 -1.01 -14.94
C TYR A 243 5.87 -2.42 -15.31
N MET A 244 4.56 -2.64 -15.50
CA MET A 244 3.99 -3.94 -15.81
C MET A 244 4.31 -4.42 -17.24
N LEU A 245 4.55 -3.49 -18.17
CA LEU A 245 4.96 -3.76 -19.55
C LEU A 245 6.49 -3.83 -19.73
N HIS A 246 7.26 -3.79 -18.64
CA HIS A 246 8.73 -3.78 -18.64
C HIS A 246 9.37 -2.63 -19.44
N GLU A 247 8.67 -1.50 -19.57
CA GLU A 247 9.19 -0.29 -20.19
C GLU A 247 10.01 0.54 -19.17
N ASN A 248 11.08 -0.07 -18.66
CA ASN A 248 11.79 0.38 -17.49
C ASN A 248 12.34 1.80 -17.58
N GLU A 249 12.97 2.17 -18.70
CA GLU A 249 13.53 3.52 -18.90
C GLU A 249 12.42 4.59 -18.93
N SER A 250 11.34 4.34 -19.65
CA SER A 250 10.18 5.23 -19.68
C SER A 250 9.55 5.36 -18.29
N CYS A 251 9.46 4.26 -17.54
CA CYS A 251 8.97 4.26 -16.16
C CYS A 251 9.85 5.12 -15.24
N THR A 252 11.18 5.00 -15.34
CA THR A 252 12.13 5.82 -14.56
C THR A 252 11.93 7.32 -14.83
N ASN A 253 11.78 7.71 -16.11
CA ASN A 253 11.50 9.09 -16.48
C ASN A 253 10.16 9.58 -15.92
N THR A 254 9.14 8.72 -15.96
CA THR A 254 7.81 9.04 -15.40
C THR A 254 7.87 9.16 -13.87
N CYS A 255 8.59 8.28 -13.17
CA CYS A 255 8.80 8.34 -11.73
C CYS A 255 9.52 9.63 -11.29
N SER A 256 10.51 10.08 -12.06
CA SER A 256 11.20 11.36 -11.81
C SER A 256 10.24 12.56 -11.91
N ARG A 257 9.32 12.55 -12.88
CA ARG A 257 8.27 13.57 -12.99
C ARG A 257 7.30 13.53 -11.81
N ILE A 258 6.90 12.34 -11.36
CA ILE A 258 6.05 12.15 -10.17
C ILE A 258 6.74 12.72 -8.93
N TYR A 259 8.02 12.42 -8.72
CA TYR A 259 8.79 12.98 -7.61
C TYR A 259 8.79 14.51 -7.62
N ASN A 260 9.08 15.12 -8.77
CA ASN A 260 9.10 16.57 -8.92
C ASN A 260 7.73 17.21 -8.60
N LEU A 261 6.62 16.57 -9.03
CA LEU A 261 5.27 17.03 -8.68
C LEU A 261 5.02 16.98 -7.17
N TRP A 262 5.39 15.89 -6.50
CA TRP A 262 5.24 15.79 -5.04
C TRP A 262 6.11 16.81 -4.31
N ASN A 263 7.35 16.99 -4.75
CA ASN A 263 8.28 17.94 -4.14
C ASN A 263 7.82 19.41 -4.27
N ASN A 264 7.20 19.74 -5.41
CA ASN A 264 6.67 21.08 -5.66
C ASN A 264 5.27 21.31 -5.04
N ASN A 265 4.54 20.24 -4.70
CA ASN A 265 3.16 20.29 -4.18
C ASN A 265 3.02 19.52 -2.88
N THR A 266 3.91 19.76 -1.94
CA THR A 266 3.98 19.02 -0.65
C THR A 266 2.71 19.12 0.20
N HIS A 267 1.88 20.16 -0.01
CA HIS A 267 0.59 20.30 0.65
C HIS A 267 -0.40 19.18 0.32
N LEU A 268 -0.24 18.52 -0.84
CA LEU A 268 -1.08 17.38 -1.25
C LEU A 268 -0.72 16.07 -0.53
N VAL A 269 0.48 15.95 0.05
CA VAL A 269 0.96 14.69 0.67
C VAL A 269 0.04 14.21 1.77
N ASN A 270 -0.37 15.11 2.67
CA ASN A 270 -1.25 14.76 3.78
C ASN A 270 -2.71 14.54 3.37
N GLU A 271 -3.15 15.14 2.25
CA GLU A 271 -4.50 14.99 1.71
C GLU A 271 -4.67 13.73 0.85
N TYR A 272 -3.59 13.29 0.18
CA TYR A 272 -3.57 12.12 -0.71
C TYR A 272 -2.44 11.15 -0.33
N PRO A 273 -2.38 10.72 0.94
CA PRO A 273 -1.24 9.96 1.46
C PRO A 273 -1.05 8.60 0.77
N LEU A 274 -2.15 7.89 0.43
CA LEU A 274 -2.04 6.60 -0.27
C LEU A 274 -1.47 6.76 -1.68
N LEU A 275 -1.85 7.81 -2.41
CA LEU A 275 -1.29 8.08 -3.74
C LEU A 275 0.21 8.39 -3.63
N PHE A 276 0.62 9.16 -2.62
CA PHE A 276 2.03 9.45 -2.33
C PHE A 276 2.81 8.17 -2.01
N LEU A 277 2.31 7.32 -1.12
CA LEU A 277 2.94 6.06 -0.74
C LEU A 277 3.05 5.07 -1.91
N ASN A 278 2.01 4.99 -2.75
CA ASN A 278 2.03 4.17 -3.95
C ASN A 278 3.05 4.68 -4.98
N SER A 279 3.23 6.01 -5.10
CA SER A 279 4.28 6.60 -5.95
C SER A 279 5.67 6.13 -5.51
N ILE A 280 5.94 6.10 -4.20
CA ILE A 280 7.21 5.60 -3.64
C ILE A 280 7.41 4.13 -3.99
N ASN A 281 6.39 3.31 -3.78
CA ASN A 281 6.46 1.88 -4.09
C ASN A 281 6.79 1.64 -5.58
N THR A 282 6.05 2.27 -6.48
CA THR A 282 6.26 2.11 -7.94
C THR A 282 7.68 2.53 -8.32
N THR A 283 8.17 3.66 -7.80
CA THR A 283 9.54 4.16 -8.06
C THR A 283 10.59 3.15 -7.59
N CYS A 284 10.53 2.72 -6.32
CA CYS A 284 11.53 1.80 -5.76
C CYS A 284 11.48 0.41 -6.45
N TYR A 285 10.29 -0.10 -6.77
CA TYR A 285 10.17 -1.38 -7.47
C TYR A 285 10.71 -1.31 -8.90
N ASN A 286 10.48 -0.20 -9.62
CA ASN A 286 11.08 0.00 -10.94
C ASN A 286 12.61 0.05 -10.87
N ASP A 287 13.18 0.75 -9.88
CA ASP A 287 14.63 0.79 -9.69
C ASP A 287 15.22 -0.62 -9.45
N PHE A 288 14.51 -1.46 -8.67
CA PHE A 288 14.93 -2.86 -8.49
C PHE A 288 14.84 -3.70 -9.77
N LEU A 289 13.85 -3.49 -10.64
CA LEU A 289 13.75 -4.15 -11.94
C LEU A 289 14.87 -3.71 -12.88
N CYS A 290 15.22 -2.43 -12.87
CA CYS A 290 16.35 -1.88 -13.62
C CYS A 290 17.72 -2.29 -13.05
N ASN A 291 17.74 -3.03 -11.93
CA ASN A 291 18.95 -3.29 -11.13
C ASN A 291 19.72 -2.01 -10.74
N ASN A 292 19.02 -0.88 -10.65
CA ASN A 292 19.58 0.42 -10.26
C ASN A 292 19.44 0.63 -8.74
N ILE A 293 20.25 -0.10 -7.98
CA ILE A 293 20.15 -0.14 -6.51
C ILE A 293 20.50 1.21 -5.86
N PRO A 294 21.51 1.99 -6.35
CA PRO A 294 21.79 3.32 -5.80
C PRO A 294 20.58 4.27 -5.91
N ASN A 295 19.85 4.24 -7.02
CA ASN A 295 18.64 5.07 -7.18
C ASN A 295 17.54 4.65 -6.22
N ALA A 296 17.33 3.36 -5.99
CA ALA A 296 16.34 2.88 -5.02
C ALA A 296 16.65 3.40 -3.61
N GLU A 297 17.94 3.39 -3.21
CA GLU A 297 18.40 3.93 -1.93
C GLU A 297 18.22 5.45 -1.85
N GLU A 298 18.61 6.19 -2.88
CA GLU A 298 18.44 7.65 -2.96
C GLU A 298 16.95 8.03 -2.94
N ASN A 299 16.13 7.37 -3.73
CA ASN A 299 14.69 7.64 -3.82
C ASN A 299 14.00 7.44 -2.47
N ILE A 300 14.24 6.34 -1.76
CA ILE A 300 13.62 6.13 -0.45
C ILE A 300 14.06 7.17 0.59
N LEU A 301 15.28 7.68 0.51
CA LEU A 301 15.80 8.73 1.38
C LEU A 301 15.17 10.10 1.06
N THR A 302 15.07 10.45 -0.23
CA THR A 302 14.50 11.74 -0.67
C THR A 302 13.00 11.81 -0.42
N TYR A 303 12.24 10.78 -0.77
CA TYR A 303 10.83 10.67 -0.38
C TYR A 303 10.65 10.65 1.14
N GLY A 304 11.60 10.07 1.88
CA GLY A 304 11.60 10.06 3.34
C GLY A 304 11.71 11.44 3.97
N LYS A 305 12.41 12.38 3.34
CA LYS A 305 12.45 13.79 3.78
C LYS A 305 11.07 14.43 3.65
N ILE A 306 10.38 14.20 2.52
CA ILE A 306 9.02 14.70 2.28
C ILE A 306 8.03 14.06 3.27
N ALA A 307 8.08 12.73 3.44
CA ALA A 307 7.20 12.00 4.36
C ALA A 307 7.32 12.52 5.80
N LYS A 308 8.54 12.67 6.32
CA LYS A 308 8.79 13.19 7.68
C LYS A 308 8.28 14.62 7.87
N ALA A 309 8.36 15.47 6.86
CA ALA A 309 7.94 16.85 6.96
C ALA A 309 6.42 17.04 6.83
N TYR A 310 5.76 16.27 5.97
CA TYR A 310 4.40 16.55 5.53
C TYR A 310 3.38 15.45 5.81
N LEU A 311 3.78 14.20 6.06
CA LEU A 311 2.87 13.10 6.35
C LEU A 311 2.53 13.09 7.86
N LYS A 312 1.49 13.83 8.23
CA LYS A 312 1.14 14.07 9.65
C LYS A 312 0.30 12.97 10.28
N ASN A 313 -0.39 12.16 9.46
CA ASN A 313 -1.22 11.08 9.96
C ASN A 313 -0.34 9.89 10.35
N GLU A 314 -0.40 9.47 11.60
CA GLU A 314 0.42 8.38 12.18
C GLU A 314 0.26 7.05 11.41
N ILE A 315 -0.97 6.71 10.98
CA ILE A 315 -1.25 5.47 10.23
C ILE A 315 -0.46 5.46 8.91
N TYR A 316 -0.52 6.55 8.16
CA TYR A 316 0.20 6.65 6.89
C TYR A 316 1.70 6.81 7.07
N PHE A 317 2.14 7.40 8.18
CA PHE A 317 3.56 7.45 8.51
C PHE A 317 4.12 6.06 8.84
N LYS A 318 3.39 5.24 9.63
CA LYS A 318 3.71 3.81 9.81
C LYS A 318 3.75 3.05 8.49
N HIS A 319 2.83 3.34 7.57
CA HIS A 319 2.86 2.74 6.23
C HIS A 319 4.14 3.11 5.46
N PHE A 320 4.56 4.38 5.53
CA PHE A 320 5.86 4.79 4.98
C PHE A 320 7.03 4.03 5.62
N GLU A 321 7.04 3.85 6.95
CA GLU A 321 8.10 3.09 7.63
C GLU A 321 8.17 1.63 7.16
N VAL A 322 7.02 1.02 6.84
CA VAL A 322 6.97 -0.32 6.26
C VAL A 322 7.59 -0.35 4.86
N ILE A 323 7.26 0.62 4.01
CA ILE A 323 7.86 0.76 2.67
C ILE A 323 9.37 0.97 2.80
N GLN A 324 9.81 1.86 3.68
CA GLN A 324 11.22 2.15 3.94
C GLN A 324 11.97 0.91 4.39
N PHE A 325 11.42 0.16 5.34
CA PHE A 325 12.00 -1.11 5.81
C PHE A 325 12.19 -2.10 4.67
N ASN A 326 11.14 -2.34 3.86
CA ASN A 326 11.19 -3.29 2.77
C ASN A 326 12.19 -2.89 1.68
N THR A 327 12.25 -1.60 1.35
CA THR A 327 13.21 -1.07 0.38
C THR A 327 14.64 -1.19 0.90
N GLN A 328 14.93 -0.79 2.14
CA GLN A 328 16.25 -0.92 2.76
C GLN A 328 16.70 -2.38 2.83
N LEU A 329 15.79 -3.30 3.21
CA LEU A 329 16.08 -4.72 3.25
C LEU A 329 16.53 -5.25 1.89
N LYS A 330 15.81 -4.89 0.83
CA LYS A 330 16.18 -5.26 -0.55
C LYS A 330 17.48 -4.63 -1.00
N VAL A 331 17.73 -3.36 -0.68
CA VAL A 331 19.02 -2.68 -0.96
C VAL A 331 20.16 -3.45 -0.29
N TYR A 332 20.08 -3.73 1.01
CA TYR A 332 21.14 -4.44 1.73
C TYR A 332 21.38 -5.86 1.20
N LEU A 333 20.32 -6.58 0.82
CA LEU A 333 20.46 -7.89 0.18
C LEU A 333 21.19 -7.81 -1.18
N LYS A 334 20.80 -6.84 -2.00
CA LYS A 334 21.37 -6.65 -3.35
C LYS A 334 22.80 -6.12 -3.31
N THR A 335 23.18 -5.38 -2.27
CA THR A 335 24.54 -4.87 -2.05
C THR A 335 25.38 -5.75 -1.11
N ALA A 336 24.90 -6.95 -0.80
CA ALA A 336 25.56 -7.93 0.10
C ALA A 336 25.97 -7.36 1.48
N GLN A 337 25.23 -6.41 2.00
CA GLN A 337 25.42 -5.83 3.34
C GLN A 337 24.71 -6.69 4.41
N PHE A 338 25.09 -7.95 4.56
CA PHE A 338 24.36 -8.95 5.35
C PHE A 338 24.32 -8.66 6.84
N GLU A 339 25.33 -7.97 7.40
CA GLU A 339 25.27 -7.51 8.78
C GLU A 339 24.16 -6.46 8.97
N GLN A 340 23.96 -5.57 8.01
CA GLN A 340 22.85 -4.61 8.03
C GLN A 340 21.49 -5.31 7.87
N VAL A 341 21.40 -6.35 7.04
CA VAL A 341 20.19 -7.19 6.92
C VAL A 341 19.84 -7.78 8.28
N LYS A 342 20.80 -8.43 8.96
CA LYS A 342 20.63 -9.03 10.27
C LYS A 342 20.19 -8.01 11.33
N LEU A 343 20.88 -6.87 11.39
CA LEU A 343 20.54 -5.80 12.31
C LEU A 343 19.13 -5.24 12.06
N LEU A 344 18.77 -5.02 10.81
CA LEU A 344 17.47 -4.48 10.42
C LEU A 344 16.33 -5.44 10.80
N ILE A 345 16.48 -6.73 10.52
CA ILE A 345 15.49 -7.76 10.87
C ILE A 345 15.34 -7.85 12.38
N ASN A 346 16.43 -8.05 13.12
CA ASN A 346 16.39 -8.22 14.57
C ASN A 346 15.79 -7.00 15.29
N LYS A 347 16.08 -5.80 14.78
CA LYS A 347 15.61 -4.55 15.42
C LYS A 347 14.18 -4.20 15.06
N LYS A 348 13.74 -4.46 13.83
CA LYS A 348 12.50 -3.86 13.30
C LYS A 348 11.44 -4.86 12.82
N ALA A 349 11.78 -6.11 12.45
CA ALA A 349 10.83 -6.98 11.78
C ALA A 349 9.55 -7.23 12.59
N GLY A 350 9.64 -7.47 13.90
CA GLY A 350 8.47 -7.65 14.76
C GLY A 350 7.56 -6.42 14.79
N THR A 351 8.13 -5.23 14.93
CA THR A 351 7.37 -3.97 14.89
C THR A 351 6.72 -3.74 13.52
N ILE A 352 7.47 -4.01 12.45
CA ILE A 352 6.97 -3.85 11.08
C ILE A 352 5.85 -4.84 10.76
N PHE A 353 5.93 -6.08 11.25
CA PHE A 353 4.84 -7.05 11.08
C PHE A 353 3.58 -6.61 11.81
N ASN A 354 3.68 -6.06 13.02
CA ASN A 354 2.54 -5.50 13.74
C ASN A 354 1.94 -4.30 12.99
N TYR A 355 2.76 -3.34 12.54
CA TYR A 355 2.30 -2.20 11.73
C TYR A 355 1.62 -2.69 10.44
N SER A 356 2.25 -3.62 9.72
CA SER A 356 1.68 -4.13 8.48
C SER A 356 0.33 -4.81 8.69
N ALA A 357 0.13 -5.53 9.79
CA ALA A 357 -1.14 -6.17 10.12
C ALA A 357 -2.26 -5.16 10.42
N GLU A 358 -1.91 -3.98 10.95
CA GLU A 358 -2.88 -2.91 11.27
C GLU A 358 -3.29 -2.09 10.06
N ILE A 359 -2.35 -1.83 9.12
CA ILE A 359 -2.50 -0.76 8.13
C ILE A 359 -2.45 -1.22 6.66
N LEU A 360 -1.86 -2.39 6.38
CA LEU A 360 -1.73 -2.90 5.03
C LEU A 360 -2.82 -3.92 4.68
N SER A 361 -3.13 -3.98 3.39
CA SER A 361 -3.92 -5.09 2.88
C SER A 361 -3.21 -6.44 3.12
N PRO A 362 -3.95 -7.54 3.27
CA PRO A 362 -3.34 -8.85 3.42
C PRO A 362 -2.37 -9.20 2.28
N ALA A 363 -2.64 -8.75 1.07
CA ALA A 363 -1.78 -8.97 -0.10
C ALA A 363 -0.42 -8.26 0.02
N GLU A 364 -0.40 -7.04 0.53
CA GLU A 364 0.84 -6.29 0.77
C GLU A 364 1.67 -6.90 1.90
N GLN A 365 1.01 -7.38 2.96
CA GLN A 365 1.67 -8.06 4.07
C GLN A 365 2.48 -9.28 3.61
N LEU A 366 1.94 -10.07 2.66
CA LEU A 366 2.65 -11.23 2.11
C LEU A 366 3.96 -10.84 1.41
N SER A 367 3.97 -9.73 0.68
CA SER A 367 5.18 -9.26 -0.01
C SER A 367 6.32 -8.94 0.96
N ILE A 368 5.99 -8.33 2.11
CA ILE A 368 6.97 -8.00 3.15
C ILE A 368 7.49 -9.27 3.83
N LYS A 369 6.59 -10.19 4.17
CA LYS A 369 6.98 -11.49 4.74
C LYS A 369 7.86 -12.27 3.77
N GLY A 370 7.57 -12.22 2.46
CA GLY A 370 8.41 -12.82 1.43
C GLY A 370 9.83 -12.25 1.42
N SER A 371 9.98 -10.92 1.51
CA SER A 371 11.31 -10.28 1.59
C SER A 371 12.10 -10.70 2.83
N VAL A 372 11.44 -10.80 3.99
CA VAL A 372 12.08 -11.26 5.24
C VAL A 372 12.42 -12.75 5.17
N CYS A 373 11.55 -13.58 4.57
CA CYS A 373 11.79 -15.00 4.36
C CYS A 373 13.06 -15.25 3.54
N ILE A 374 13.21 -14.52 2.42
CA ILE A 374 14.42 -14.59 1.59
C ILE A 374 15.66 -14.13 2.38
N SER A 375 15.51 -13.11 3.23
CA SER A 375 16.62 -12.63 4.05
C SER A 375 17.08 -13.67 5.06
N TYR A 376 16.15 -14.37 5.72
CA TYR A 376 16.50 -15.50 6.59
C TYR A 376 17.23 -16.60 5.82
N PHE A 377 16.75 -16.95 4.62
CA PHE A 377 17.41 -17.93 3.79
C PHE A 377 18.86 -17.54 3.42
N VAL A 378 19.07 -16.29 3.01
CA VAL A 378 20.41 -15.78 2.67
C VAL A 378 21.35 -15.79 3.89
N LEU A 379 20.82 -15.53 5.08
CA LEU A 379 21.56 -15.58 6.35
C LEU A 379 21.74 -17.01 6.91
N GLU A 380 21.32 -18.05 6.16
CA GLU A 380 21.35 -19.46 6.56
C GLU A 380 20.48 -19.78 7.82
N HIS A 381 19.52 -18.94 8.12
CA HIS A 381 18.47 -19.16 9.13
C HIS A 381 17.29 -19.92 8.48
N TRP A 382 17.54 -21.17 8.07
CA TRP A 382 16.60 -21.93 7.23
C TRP A 382 15.30 -22.33 7.97
N ASP A 383 15.37 -22.55 9.28
CA ASP A 383 14.19 -22.88 10.09
C ASP A 383 13.23 -21.69 10.20
N GLU A 384 13.74 -20.50 10.39
CA GLU A 384 12.97 -19.26 10.39
C GLU A 384 12.39 -18.96 9.00
N ALA A 385 13.18 -19.21 7.94
CA ALA A 385 12.70 -19.06 6.57
C ALA A 385 11.55 -20.04 6.28
N GLU A 386 11.67 -21.31 6.68
CA GLU A 386 10.65 -22.33 6.52
C GLU A 386 9.37 -21.98 7.31
N SER A 387 9.52 -21.62 8.58
CA SER A 387 8.40 -21.21 9.43
C SER A 387 7.63 -20.04 8.82
N LEU A 388 8.32 -19.00 8.39
CA LEU A 388 7.70 -17.83 7.78
C LEU A 388 7.04 -18.16 6.44
N LEU A 389 7.66 -19.02 5.62
CA LEU A 389 7.08 -19.47 4.35
C LEU A 389 5.79 -20.26 4.55
N SER A 390 5.71 -21.06 5.62
CA SER A 390 4.49 -21.79 5.98
C SER A 390 3.35 -20.83 6.32
N VAL A 391 3.63 -19.77 7.08
CA VAL A 391 2.65 -18.70 7.37
C VAL A 391 2.20 -18.00 6.08
N ILE A 392 3.14 -17.72 5.15
CA ILE A 392 2.82 -17.10 3.85
C ILE A 392 1.88 -18.01 3.05
N LYS A 393 2.16 -19.32 2.98
CA LYS A 393 1.33 -20.29 2.25
C LYS A 393 -0.08 -20.37 2.83
N GLU A 394 -0.22 -20.47 4.15
CA GLU A 394 -1.52 -20.52 4.83
C GLU A 394 -2.34 -19.26 4.55
N GLN A 395 -1.75 -18.07 4.74
CA GLN A 395 -2.44 -16.81 4.51
C GLN A 395 -2.83 -16.62 3.05
N ASN A 396 -2.00 -17.05 2.12
CA ASN A 396 -2.28 -16.90 0.69
C ASN A 396 -3.46 -17.76 0.19
N GLN A 397 -3.86 -18.81 0.90
CA GLN A 397 -5.06 -19.58 0.57
C GLN A 397 -6.34 -18.72 0.55
N HIS A 398 -6.37 -17.66 1.37
CA HIS A 398 -7.51 -16.74 1.47
C HIS A 398 -7.35 -15.49 0.59
N ILE A 399 -6.11 -15.16 0.20
CA ILE A 399 -5.77 -13.91 -0.50
C ILE A 399 -5.68 -14.12 -2.02
N ASN A 400 -5.28 -15.32 -2.45
CA ASN A 400 -5.13 -15.72 -3.86
C ASN A 400 -4.11 -14.86 -4.66
N ARG A 401 -2.99 -14.49 -4.04
CA ARG A 401 -1.84 -13.88 -4.73
C ARG A 401 -1.09 -14.96 -5.53
N GLU A 402 -1.19 -14.90 -6.86
CA GLU A 402 -0.59 -15.92 -7.73
C GLU A 402 0.93 -15.89 -7.72
N ASP A 403 1.55 -14.72 -7.76
CA ASP A 403 3.01 -14.58 -7.67
C ASP A 403 3.59 -15.15 -6.37
N ILE A 404 2.90 -14.94 -5.24
CA ILE A 404 3.27 -15.50 -3.94
C ILE A 404 3.04 -17.02 -3.90
N LEU A 405 2.00 -17.51 -4.57
CA LEU A 405 1.76 -18.94 -4.69
C LEU A 405 2.93 -19.64 -5.39
N TYR A 406 3.32 -19.15 -6.57
CA TYR A 406 4.46 -19.68 -7.32
C TYR A 406 5.74 -19.58 -6.51
N PHE A 407 6.03 -18.41 -5.93
CA PHE A 407 7.17 -18.23 -5.05
C PHE A 407 7.20 -19.29 -3.94
N SER A 408 6.10 -19.47 -3.22
CA SER A 408 6.04 -20.41 -2.08
C SER A 408 6.23 -21.87 -2.50
N LEU A 409 5.68 -22.27 -3.66
CA LEU A 409 5.79 -23.63 -4.17
C LEU A 409 7.18 -23.97 -4.68
N LEU A 410 7.89 -23.00 -5.28
CA LEU A 410 9.22 -23.19 -5.83
C LEU A 410 10.34 -22.97 -4.81
N PHE A 411 10.14 -22.07 -3.85
CA PHE A 411 11.17 -21.74 -2.86
C PHE A 411 11.23 -22.72 -1.70
N PHE A 412 10.10 -23.34 -1.33
CA PHE A 412 10.07 -24.34 -0.26
C PHE A 412 10.98 -25.54 -0.53
N PRO A 413 10.99 -26.18 -1.71
CA PRO A 413 11.99 -27.20 -2.07
C PRO A 413 13.43 -26.73 -1.96
N VAL A 414 13.73 -25.47 -2.27
CA VAL A 414 15.10 -24.91 -2.14
C VAL A 414 15.53 -24.85 -0.66
N ILE A 415 14.63 -24.45 0.24
CA ILE A 415 14.90 -24.48 1.69
C ILE A 415 15.18 -25.91 2.17
N LEU A 416 14.34 -26.89 1.77
CA LEU A 416 14.52 -28.30 2.15
C LEU A 416 15.81 -28.90 1.60
N TYR A 417 16.24 -28.49 0.38
CA TYR A 417 17.51 -28.88 -0.18
C TYR A 417 18.69 -28.39 0.68
N GLU A 418 18.68 -27.14 1.12
CA GLU A 418 19.74 -26.62 2.01
C GLU A 418 19.76 -27.31 3.37
N LYS A 419 18.58 -27.65 3.91
CA LYS A 419 18.45 -28.42 5.16
C LYS A 419 18.82 -29.90 5.00
N LYS A 420 19.01 -30.41 3.75
CA LYS A 420 19.28 -31.81 3.41
C LYS A 420 18.14 -32.76 3.87
N GLU A 421 16.91 -32.28 3.86
CA GLU A 421 15.71 -33.03 4.25
C GLU A 421 15.09 -33.72 3.01
N TRP A 422 15.77 -34.76 2.51
CA TRP A 422 15.51 -35.37 1.19
C TRP A 422 14.10 -35.95 1.05
N ASP A 423 13.59 -36.64 2.06
CA ASP A 423 12.24 -37.26 2.04
C ASP A 423 11.16 -36.19 1.98
N ARG A 424 11.35 -35.08 2.71
CA ARG A 424 10.43 -33.94 2.68
C ARG A 424 10.52 -33.19 1.36
N LEU A 425 11.72 -33.08 0.79
CA LEU A 425 11.96 -32.47 -0.52
C LEU A 425 11.21 -33.22 -1.62
N ASP A 426 11.35 -34.54 -1.70
CA ASP A 426 10.63 -35.37 -2.68
C ASP A 426 9.10 -35.23 -2.54
N SER A 427 8.59 -35.28 -1.31
CA SER A 427 7.18 -35.08 -1.03
C SER A 427 6.69 -33.68 -1.43
N ALA A 428 7.48 -32.63 -1.15
CA ALA A 428 7.16 -31.26 -1.50
C ALA A 428 7.11 -31.04 -3.01
N LEU A 429 8.09 -31.60 -3.76
CA LEU A 429 8.16 -31.52 -5.22
C LEU A 429 6.94 -32.20 -5.87
N LYS A 430 6.60 -33.42 -5.43
CA LYS A 430 5.41 -34.15 -5.92
C LYS A 430 4.12 -33.38 -5.63
N SER A 431 3.96 -32.87 -4.42
CA SER A 431 2.79 -32.08 -4.02
C SER A 431 2.66 -30.81 -4.85
N ALA A 432 3.73 -30.05 -5.04
CA ALA A 432 3.75 -28.82 -5.83
C ALA A 432 3.42 -29.11 -7.31
N TYR A 433 4.02 -30.16 -7.88
CA TYR A 433 3.76 -30.58 -9.25
C TYR A 433 2.28 -30.93 -9.47
N HIS A 434 1.71 -31.82 -8.63
CA HIS A 434 0.32 -32.20 -8.74
C HIS A 434 -0.64 -31.02 -8.53
N PHE A 435 -0.33 -30.14 -7.59
CA PHE A 435 -1.12 -28.94 -7.32
C PHE A 435 -1.21 -28.03 -8.54
N LEU A 436 -0.07 -27.72 -9.19
CA LEU A 436 -0.01 -26.86 -10.37
C LEU A 436 -0.59 -27.55 -11.60
N TYR A 437 -0.33 -28.86 -11.79
CA TYR A 437 -0.86 -29.62 -12.90
C TYR A 437 -2.39 -29.70 -12.88
N ALA A 438 -2.98 -30.04 -11.75
CA ALA A 438 -4.43 -30.17 -11.59
C ALA A 438 -5.16 -28.82 -11.86
N ARG A 439 -4.48 -27.69 -11.64
CA ARG A 439 -5.03 -26.35 -11.89
C ARG A 439 -4.70 -25.80 -13.28
N LYS A 440 -4.04 -26.58 -14.13
CA LYS A 440 -3.54 -26.13 -15.45
C LYS A 440 -2.61 -24.89 -15.37
N LYS A 441 -1.86 -24.78 -14.26
CA LYS A 441 -0.95 -23.67 -13.95
C LYS A 441 0.52 -24.10 -13.95
N LEU A 442 0.83 -25.34 -14.28
CA LEU A 442 2.18 -25.85 -14.41
C LEU A 442 2.81 -25.36 -15.73
N ARG A 443 3.71 -24.40 -15.62
CA ARG A 443 4.42 -23.82 -16.76
C ARG A 443 5.76 -24.55 -16.99
N PRO A 444 6.40 -24.33 -18.14
CA PRO A 444 7.68 -25.01 -18.46
C PRO A 444 8.77 -24.79 -17.40
N PHE A 445 8.94 -23.57 -16.88
CA PHE A 445 9.98 -23.29 -15.89
C PHE A 445 9.76 -24.06 -14.57
N GLU A 446 8.55 -24.04 -14.00
CA GLU A 446 8.26 -24.74 -12.74
C GLU A 446 8.48 -26.24 -12.90
N ARG A 447 8.03 -26.78 -14.02
CA ARG A 447 8.22 -28.20 -14.33
C ARG A 447 9.70 -28.58 -14.36
N GLU A 448 10.50 -27.82 -15.12
CA GLU A 448 11.93 -28.07 -15.26
C GLU A 448 12.68 -27.90 -13.94
N LEU A 449 12.36 -26.87 -13.15
CA LEU A 449 12.99 -26.65 -11.84
C LEU A 449 12.67 -27.77 -10.86
N MET A 450 11.41 -28.24 -10.80
CA MET A 450 11.00 -29.33 -9.92
C MET A 450 11.68 -30.66 -10.30
N LEU A 451 11.70 -31.00 -11.58
CA LEU A 451 12.40 -32.21 -12.08
C LEU A 451 13.90 -32.14 -11.79
N PHE A 452 14.51 -30.98 -12.04
CA PHE A 452 15.92 -30.77 -11.76
C PHE A 452 16.24 -30.94 -10.27
N LEU A 453 15.47 -30.33 -9.36
CA LEU A 453 15.69 -30.47 -7.92
C LEU A 453 15.55 -31.93 -7.45
N GLY A 454 14.60 -32.67 -8.02
CA GLY A 454 14.46 -34.11 -7.76
C GLY A 454 15.68 -34.92 -8.21
N HIS A 455 16.23 -34.64 -9.40
CA HIS A 455 17.45 -35.29 -9.86
C HIS A 455 18.70 -34.86 -9.07
N LEU A 456 18.74 -33.59 -8.65
CA LEU A 456 19.86 -33.05 -7.87
C LEU A 456 19.92 -33.70 -6.47
N SER A 457 18.76 -33.93 -5.84
CA SER A 457 18.67 -34.59 -4.52
C SER A 457 19.07 -36.06 -4.56
N ALA A 458 18.90 -36.73 -5.72
CA ALA A 458 19.25 -38.12 -5.94
C ALA A 458 20.68 -38.33 -6.45
N ALA A 459 21.44 -37.23 -6.68
CA ALA A 459 22.79 -37.33 -7.22
C ALA A 459 23.77 -37.91 -6.20
N GLU A 460 24.38 -39.06 -6.52
CA GLU A 460 25.25 -39.82 -5.63
C GLU A 460 26.63 -39.18 -5.45
N SER A 461 27.07 -38.32 -6.38
CA SER A 461 28.38 -37.70 -6.33
C SER A 461 28.35 -36.21 -6.68
N LYS A 462 29.33 -35.46 -6.16
CA LYS A 462 29.52 -34.03 -6.47
C LYS A 462 29.75 -33.77 -7.97
N ARG A 463 30.40 -34.71 -8.69
CA ARG A 463 30.61 -34.60 -10.14
C ARG A 463 29.28 -34.64 -10.88
N ASN A 464 28.42 -35.59 -10.53
CA ASN A 464 27.10 -35.73 -11.11
C ASN A 464 26.22 -34.50 -10.82
N SER A 465 26.28 -34.00 -9.59
CA SER A 465 25.55 -32.77 -9.20
C SER A 465 25.99 -31.56 -10.03
N ASN A 466 27.32 -31.34 -10.21
CA ASN A 466 27.84 -30.24 -11.01
C ASN A 466 27.43 -30.34 -12.49
N GLN A 467 27.43 -31.54 -13.06
CA GLN A 467 26.97 -31.74 -14.42
C GLN A 467 25.48 -31.46 -14.59
N LEU A 468 24.67 -31.90 -13.64
CA LEU A 468 23.22 -31.60 -13.62
C LEU A 468 22.95 -30.09 -13.53
N ILE A 469 23.69 -29.38 -12.66
CA ILE A 469 23.53 -27.92 -12.50
C ILE A 469 23.92 -27.21 -13.79
N ASN A 470 25.08 -27.55 -14.42
CA ASN A 470 25.50 -26.94 -15.68
C ASN A 470 24.46 -27.14 -16.78
N ASN A 471 24.00 -28.38 -16.98
CA ASN A 471 22.98 -28.69 -17.98
C ASN A 471 21.66 -27.95 -17.73
N PHE A 472 21.29 -27.76 -16.46
CA PHE A 472 20.10 -27.00 -16.11
C PHE A 472 20.27 -25.50 -16.40
N LEU A 473 21.40 -24.91 -16.01
CA LEU A 473 21.71 -23.50 -16.26
C LEU A 473 21.75 -23.17 -17.75
N GLU A 474 22.32 -24.04 -18.57
CA GLU A 474 22.32 -23.90 -20.02
C GLU A 474 20.90 -23.89 -20.60
N ARG A 475 20.07 -24.86 -20.23
CA ARG A 475 18.68 -24.95 -20.69
C ARG A 475 17.83 -23.77 -20.20
N MET A 476 18.14 -23.23 -19.02
CA MET A 476 17.39 -22.12 -18.44
C MET A 476 17.85 -20.74 -18.92
N ASN A 477 18.88 -20.65 -19.74
CA ASN A 477 19.37 -19.38 -20.27
C ASN A 477 18.30 -18.63 -21.07
N ASP A 478 17.46 -19.36 -21.82
CA ASP A 478 16.34 -18.77 -22.58
C ASP A 478 15.30 -18.12 -21.66
N TYR A 479 15.08 -18.68 -20.46
CA TYR A 479 14.15 -18.11 -19.49
C TYR A 479 14.70 -16.87 -18.78
N ARG A 480 16.03 -16.76 -18.67
CA ARG A 480 16.68 -15.61 -18.02
C ARG A 480 16.47 -14.31 -18.81
N ASN A 481 16.43 -14.42 -20.13
CA ASN A 481 16.37 -13.29 -21.06
C ASN A 481 14.93 -12.98 -21.53
N ASP A 482 13.93 -13.76 -21.10
CA ASP A 482 12.54 -13.58 -21.48
C ASP A 482 11.82 -12.67 -20.45
N PRO A 483 11.42 -11.43 -20.82
CA PRO A 483 10.74 -10.52 -19.91
C PRO A 483 9.46 -11.09 -19.30
N ASP A 484 8.70 -11.88 -20.07
CA ASP A 484 7.44 -12.48 -19.63
C ASP A 484 7.63 -13.58 -18.58
N ARG A 485 8.88 -14.07 -18.42
CA ARG A 485 9.24 -15.16 -17.52
C ARG A 485 10.01 -14.70 -16.28
N ASN A 486 10.32 -13.39 -16.19
CA ASN A 486 11.05 -12.81 -15.04
C ASN A 486 10.28 -12.85 -13.71
N LEU A 487 8.98 -13.16 -13.71
CA LEU A 487 8.17 -13.29 -12.52
C LEU A 487 8.81 -14.25 -11.48
N TYR A 488 9.40 -15.34 -11.93
CA TYR A 488 10.02 -16.34 -11.06
C TYR A 488 11.26 -15.82 -10.34
N PHE A 489 11.99 -14.92 -11.00
CA PHE A 489 13.22 -14.33 -10.47
C PHE A 489 12.97 -13.04 -9.67
N LEU A 490 11.72 -12.56 -9.66
CA LEU A 490 11.32 -11.35 -8.93
C LEU A 490 11.63 -11.46 -7.43
N TYR A 491 11.40 -12.64 -6.88
CA TYR A 491 11.59 -12.89 -5.45
C TYR A 491 12.95 -13.50 -5.15
N PHE A 492 13.38 -14.51 -5.90
CA PHE A 492 14.60 -15.25 -5.60
C PHE A 492 15.47 -15.51 -6.83
N ASN A 493 16.79 -15.33 -6.71
CA ASN A 493 17.76 -15.57 -7.78
C ASN A 493 18.21 -17.04 -7.78
N TYR A 494 17.41 -17.91 -8.40
CA TYR A 494 17.72 -19.34 -8.54
C TYR A 494 19.06 -19.59 -9.27
N TYR A 495 19.40 -18.77 -10.28
CA TYR A 495 20.69 -18.89 -10.98
C TYR A 495 21.88 -18.67 -10.05
N GLY A 496 21.88 -17.54 -9.34
CA GLY A 496 22.96 -17.23 -8.42
C GLY A 496 23.09 -18.24 -7.28
N TRP A 497 21.96 -18.81 -6.84
CA TRP A 497 21.99 -19.90 -5.87
C TRP A 497 22.65 -21.15 -6.45
N LEU A 498 22.33 -21.58 -7.68
CA LEU A 498 22.94 -22.74 -8.34
C LEU A 498 24.40 -22.51 -8.68
N GLU A 499 24.76 -21.32 -9.17
CA GLU A 499 26.17 -20.95 -9.42
C GLU A 499 26.99 -21.02 -8.11
N SER A 500 26.43 -20.66 -6.97
CA SER A 500 27.10 -20.80 -5.66
C SER A 500 27.43 -22.27 -5.35
N LYS A 501 26.55 -23.22 -5.74
CA LYS A 501 26.79 -24.66 -5.57
C LYS A 501 27.90 -25.16 -6.46
N LEU A 502 27.94 -24.74 -7.73
CA LEU A 502 29.06 -25.07 -8.64
C LEU A 502 30.41 -24.59 -8.10
N MET A 503 30.44 -23.39 -7.56
CA MET A 503 31.64 -22.79 -6.97
C MET A 503 31.97 -23.35 -5.57
N ASN A 504 31.13 -24.21 -5.03
CA ASN A 504 31.24 -24.72 -3.66
C ASN A 504 31.33 -23.63 -2.59
N LEU A 505 30.56 -22.56 -2.79
CA LEU A 505 30.45 -21.41 -1.89
C LEU A 505 29.09 -21.41 -1.17
N ARG A 506 29.06 -20.84 0.02
CA ARG A 506 27.78 -20.44 0.62
C ARG A 506 27.12 -19.36 -0.25
N TYR A 507 25.81 -19.37 -0.35
CA TYR A 507 25.11 -18.41 -1.21
C TYR A 507 25.41 -16.95 -0.83
N MET A 508 25.54 -16.68 0.47
CA MET A 508 25.95 -15.38 0.99
C MET A 508 27.36 -14.96 0.49
N ASP A 509 28.33 -15.88 0.49
CA ASP A 509 29.70 -15.59 0.07
C ASP A 509 29.79 -15.42 -1.47
N TYR A 510 29.03 -16.20 -2.22
CA TYR A 510 28.85 -16.01 -3.64
C TYR A 510 28.32 -14.60 -3.98
N LEU A 511 27.27 -14.14 -3.28
CA LEU A 511 26.72 -12.80 -3.49
C LEU A 511 27.74 -11.71 -3.17
N LYS A 512 28.54 -11.85 -2.10
CA LYS A 512 29.66 -10.92 -1.79
C LYS A 512 30.70 -10.88 -2.90
N ASN A 513 31.10 -12.05 -3.41
CA ASN A 513 32.15 -12.14 -4.43
C ASN A 513 31.72 -11.51 -5.76
N ARG A 514 30.45 -11.60 -6.14
CA ARG A 514 29.91 -10.94 -7.35
C ARG A 514 29.98 -9.42 -7.33
N LEU A 515 30.04 -8.82 -6.16
CA LEU A 515 30.09 -7.37 -5.98
C LEU A 515 31.51 -6.83 -5.83
N LYS A 516 32.52 -7.71 -5.65
CA LYS A 516 33.92 -7.27 -5.65
C LYS A 516 34.31 -6.87 -7.08
N PRO A 517 34.97 -5.70 -7.29
CA PRO A 517 35.60 -5.41 -8.56
C PRO A 517 36.62 -6.50 -8.87
N LEU A 518 36.71 -6.93 -10.12
CA LEU A 518 37.82 -7.78 -10.56
C LEU A 518 39.13 -7.02 -10.35
N GLU A 519 39.95 -7.46 -9.40
CA GLU A 519 41.30 -6.89 -9.22
C GLU A 519 42.06 -7.09 -10.53
N GLY A 520 42.28 -6.01 -11.30
CA GLY A 520 43.12 -5.99 -12.49
C GLY A 520 42.47 -5.55 -13.81
N THR A 521 41.16 -5.44 -13.88
CA THR A 521 40.50 -4.84 -15.05
C THR A 521 39.50 -3.84 -14.52
N GLY A 522 39.68 -2.55 -14.75
CA GLY A 522 38.81 -1.47 -14.26
C GLY A 522 37.34 -1.51 -14.73
N GLU A 523 36.83 -2.69 -15.03
CA GLU A 523 35.45 -2.94 -15.38
C GLU A 523 34.75 -3.75 -14.27
N MET A 524 33.81 -3.14 -13.59
CA MET A 524 32.83 -3.89 -12.79
C MET A 524 32.20 -4.97 -13.67
N LEU A 525 32.13 -6.22 -13.20
CA LEU A 525 31.27 -7.25 -13.79
C LEU A 525 29.78 -6.88 -13.61
N VAL A 526 29.39 -5.72 -14.11
CA VAL A 526 28.05 -5.43 -14.55
C VAL A 526 28.02 -5.68 -16.05
N LYS A 527 28.29 -6.91 -16.48
CA LYS A 527 27.79 -7.32 -17.78
C LYS A 527 26.30 -7.52 -17.63
N SER A 528 25.60 -6.43 -17.85
CA SER A 528 24.25 -6.40 -18.34
C SER A 528 24.08 -7.49 -19.40
N SER A 529 23.19 -8.42 -19.18
CA SER A 529 22.49 -9.06 -20.28
C SER A 529 21.84 -7.94 -21.11
N LYS A 530 22.43 -7.58 -22.25
CA LYS A 530 21.71 -6.99 -23.35
C LYS A 530 20.71 -7.99 -23.88
#